data_235e5fcf7354a24c98497cec07b341f1
#
_entry.id   235e5fcf7354a24c98497cec07b341f1
#
_cell.length_a   1.000
_cell.length_b   1.000
_cell.length_c   1.000
_cell.angle_alpha   90.00
_cell.angle_beta   90.00
_cell.angle_gamma   90.00
#
_symmetry.space_group_name_H-M   'P 1'
#
loop_
_entity.id
_entity.type
_entity.pdbx_description
1 polymer ?
#
loop_
_entity_poly.entity_id
_entity_poly.type
_entity_poly.pdbx_seq_one_letter_code
_entity_poly.pdbx_strand_id
1 'polypeptide(L)'
;MLFLTDTIVSSTEPPENCRGSEFLGLGRMIRSYETRRNKDHSSGNALKTSASTHGAVFLTENSTTVVAQIGGTAKLPCVVRKFNNGVVSWIRKEDSPPTILTVGVTTYIADQRFLVEHARHLQNWGLVIQHVRPDDAGLYECQVSTHPTTSIFLELKVTEAIAEIIGSPDIHIRAGSLLRLVCTLKHSTEPPSYVFWYHEQRMINHDTGVSVTADKSSSVLQLQEADTSHNGNYTCYPSKAIPAYVNVHVLNSTEEENPAAMLHANSSDVSTALFMSTLLTLFLNIMMMLDR
;
A
#
# COMPACT_ATOMS: atom_id res chain seq x y z
N MET A 1 -59.58 -11.55 -10.42
CA MET A 1 -59.55 -12.81 -11.19
C MET A 1 -58.08 -13.19 -11.22
N LEU A 2 -57.58 -14.01 -10.22
CA LEU A 2 -57.40 -15.45 -10.34
C LEU A 2 -56.29 -15.76 -11.39
N PHE A 3 -55.17 -16.44 -11.10
CA PHE A 3 -54.84 -17.57 -10.21
C PHE A 3 -53.35 -17.54 -9.84
N LEU A 4 -53.10 -17.94 -8.60
CA LEU A 4 -51.88 -18.51 -8.04
C LEU A 4 -51.61 -19.89 -8.67
N THR A 5 -50.34 -20.25 -8.88
CA THR A 5 -49.87 -21.62 -8.77
C THR A 5 -48.49 -21.69 -8.15
N ASP A 6 -48.46 -22.17 -6.92
CA ASP A 6 -47.29 -22.71 -6.22
C ASP A 6 -46.73 -23.91 -6.98
N THR A 7 -45.42 -23.99 -7.08
CA THR A 7 -44.75 -25.25 -7.38
C THR A 7 -43.67 -25.52 -6.35
N ILE A 8 -43.96 -26.37 -5.43
CA ILE A 8 -43.08 -27.03 -4.46
C ILE A 8 -42.11 -27.90 -5.25
N VAL A 9 -40.78 -27.68 -5.10
CA VAL A 9 -39.78 -28.67 -5.50
C VAL A 9 -39.18 -29.32 -4.27
N SER A 10 -39.50 -30.60 -4.19
CA SER A 10 -39.10 -31.61 -3.25
C SER A 10 -37.59 -31.79 -3.15
N SER A 11 -37.10 -31.84 -1.91
CA SER A 11 -35.80 -32.36 -1.51
C SER A 11 -35.66 -33.83 -1.87
N THR A 12 -34.62 -34.22 -2.61
CA THR A 12 -34.18 -35.62 -2.70
C THR A 12 -32.75 -35.70 -2.17
N GLU A 13 -32.62 -36.43 -1.06
CA GLU A 13 -31.36 -36.89 -0.49
C GLU A 13 -30.63 -37.84 -1.47
N PRO A 14 -29.27 -37.82 -1.49
CA PRO A 14 -28.52 -38.83 -2.25
C PRO A 14 -28.40 -40.14 -1.45
N PRO A 15 -28.32 -41.29 -2.13
CA PRO A 15 -28.31 -42.61 -1.49
C PRO A 15 -26.94 -42.90 -0.86
N GLU A 16 -27.02 -43.45 0.37
CA GLU A 16 -25.92 -44.17 1.01
C GLU A 16 -25.63 -45.44 0.21
N ASN A 17 -24.38 -45.66 -0.17
CA ASN A 17 -23.64 -46.89 -0.28
C ASN A 17 -22.62 -46.87 -1.41
N CYS A 18 -21.38 -46.52 -1.06
CA CYS A 18 -20.19 -47.15 -1.68
C CYS A 18 -19.21 -47.48 -0.55
N ARG A 19 -19.37 -48.67 0.00
CA ARG A 19 -18.33 -49.35 0.78
C ARG A 19 -17.27 -49.90 -0.16
N GLY A 20 -16.03 -49.56 0.11
CA GLY A 20 -14.88 -50.46 -0.03
C GLY A 20 -14.24 -50.53 -1.41
N SER A 21 -13.09 -49.87 -1.55
CA SER A 21 -11.85 -50.59 -1.92
C SER A 21 -10.67 -49.60 -1.91
N GLU A 22 -9.74 -49.87 -1.01
CA GLU A 22 -8.30 -49.79 -1.15
C GLU A 22 -7.66 -48.54 -1.81
N PHE A 23 -7.38 -47.52 -1.00
CA PHE A 23 -6.22 -46.64 -1.19
C PHE A 23 -5.11 -46.99 -0.17
N LEU A 24 -4.55 -48.18 -0.28
CA LEU A 24 -3.25 -48.55 0.27
C LEU A 24 -2.19 -48.21 -0.77
N GLY A 25 -1.45 -47.13 -0.57
CA GLY A 25 -0.30 -46.89 -1.44
C GLY A 25 0.41 -45.56 -1.37
N LEU A 26 0.05 -44.61 -0.52
CA LEU A 26 0.76 -43.31 -0.43
C LEU A 26 1.35 -42.95 0.95
N GLY A 27 1.39 -43.90 1.85
CA GLY A 27 1.86 -43.73 3.23
C GLY A 27 3.33 -44.08 3.49
N ARG A 28 4.23 -44.11 2.50
CA ARG A 28 5.60 -44.60 2.71
C ARG A 28 6.70 -43.83 1.98
N MET A 29 6.61 -42.51 1.93
CA MET A 29 7.74 -41.70 1.39
C MET A 29 8.08 -40.46 2.18
N ILE A 30 7.71 -40.42 3.46
CA ILE A 30 8.15 -39.36 4.38
C ILE A 30 8.84 -40.01 5.56
N ARG A 31 10.01 -40.63 5.33
CA ARG A 31 10.99 -40.97 6.36
C ARG A 31 12.34 -41.17 5.68
N SER A 32 13.16 -40.15 5.69
CA SER A 32 14.62 -40.25 5.93
C SER A 32 15.36 -39.03 5.41
N TYR A 33 15.46 -38.00 6.18
CA TYR A 33 16.71 -37.24 6.33
C TYR A 33 16.75 -36.68 7.75
N GLU A 34 17.03 -37.56 8.66
CA GLU A 34 17.68 -37.18 9.92
C GLU A 34 19.17 -37.27 9.74
N THR A 35 19.83 -36.13 9.89
CA THR A 35 21.08 -35.89 10.63
C THR A 35 22.25 -36.82 10.37
N ARG A 36 23.24 -36.34 9.63
CA ARG A 36 24.65 -36.57 10.02
C ARG A 36 25.38 -35.24 10.14
N ARG A 37 25.52 -34.78 11.40
CA ARG A 37 26.59 -33.87 11.79
C ARG A 37 27.92 -34.60 11.60
N ASN A 38 28.79 -34.08 10.76
CA ASN A 38 30.21 -34.26 10.90
C ASN A 38 30.86 -32.89 11.10
N LYS A 39 31.43 -32.75 12.31
CA LYS A 39 32.45 -31.75 12.60
C LYS A 39 33.71 -32.17 11.87
N ASP A 40 34.28 -31.29 11.07
CA ASP A 40 35.73 -31.23 10.92
C ASP A 40 36.12 -29.77 10.65
N HIS A 41 37.00 -29.29 11.52
CA HIS A 41 37.72 -28.04 11.41
C HIS A 41 38.71 -28.10 10.24
N SER A 42 38.68 -27.14 9.34
CA SER A 42 39.89 -26.66 8.67
C SER A 42 39.71 -25.24 8.17
N SER A 43 40.59 -24.38 8.62
CA SER A 43 40.91 -23.04 8.15
C SER A 43 41.34 -23.08 6.69
N GLY A 44 40.85 -22.13 5.87
CA GLY A 44 41.39 -21.93 4.52
C GLY A 44 40.54 -21.03 3.62
N ASN A 45 41.00 -19.81 3.42
CA ASN A 45 40.75 -18.88 2.30
C ASN A 45 39.38 -18.89 1.60
N ALA A 46 38.61 -17.83 1.84
CA ALA A 46 37.47 -17.48 1.04
C ALA A 46 37.89 -17.10 -0.40
N LEU A 47 37.98 -18.10 -1.25
CA LEU A 47 37.96 -17.92 -2.69
C LEU A 47 36.49 -17.70 -3.08
N LYS A 48 36.15 -16.50 -3.52
CA LYS A 48 34.87 -16.24 -4.19
C LYS A 48 34.80 -17.10 -5.44
N THR A 49 34.25 -18.30 -5.30
CA THR A 49 33.89 -19.13 -6.43
C THR A 49 32.68 -18.47 -7.07
N SER A 50 32.89 -17.78 -8.18
CA SER A 50 31.82 -17.49 -9.14
C SER A 50 31.27 -18.84 -9.59
N ALA A 51 30.15 -19.25 -8.97
CA ALA A 51 29.41 -20.44 -9.37
C ALA A 51 29.04 -20.28 -10.84
N SER A 52 29.57 -21.17 -11.69
CA SER A 52 29.29 -21.19 -13.11
C SER A 52 27.80 -21.31 -13.32
N THR A 53 27.18 -20.32 -13.95
CA THR A 53 25.75 -20.22 -14.26
C THR A 53 25.27 -21.25 -15.27
N HIS A 54 26.10 -22.18 -15.70
CA HIS A 54 25.80 -23.14 -16.77
C HIS A 54 24.90 -24.32 -16.38
N GLY A 55 24.37 -24.38 -15.15
CA GLY A 55 23.50 -25.48 -14.70
C GLY A 55 22.23 -25.04 -13.95
N ALA A 56 22.03 -23.75 -13.66
CA ALA A 56 20.90 -23.30 -12.88
C ALA A 56 19.58 -23.48 -13.65
N VAL A 57 18.58 -24.11 -13.01
CA VAL A 57 17.23 -24.30 -13.56
C VAL A 57 16.51 -22.97 -13.68
N PHE A 58 16.68 -22.08 -12.70
CA PHE A 58 16.03 -20.78 -12.65
C PHE A 58 16.93 -19.67 -13.21
N LEU A 59 16.30 -18.71 -13.88
CA LEU A 59 16.87 -17.41 -14.24
C LEU A 59 16.47 -16.34 -13.24
N THR A 60 15.30 -16.50 -12.60
CA THR A 60 14.90 -15.66 -11.46
C THR A 60 15.79 -15.97 -10.27
N GLU A 61 16.28 -14.92 -9.60
CA GLU A 61 17.12 -15.05 -8.40
C GLU A 61 16.31 -15.57 -7.22
N ASN A 62 16.94 -16.46 -6.42
CA ASN A 62 16.35 -16.92 -5.17
C ASN A 62 16.30 -15.77 -4.15
N SER A 63 15.28 -15.76 -3.30
CA SER A 63 15.04 -14.71 -2.28
C SER A 63 14.75 -13.33 -2.87
N THR A 64 14.19 -13.29 -4.08
CA THR A 64 13.69 -12.05 -4.69
C THR A 64 12.52 -11.49 -3.86
N THR A 65 12.58 -10.20 -3.51
CA THR A 65 11.47 -9.50 -2.87
C THR A 65 10.65 -8.76 -3.93
N VAL A 66 9.33 -8.96 -3.92
CA VAL A 66 8.35 -8.22 -4.71
C VAL A 66 7.54 -7.34 -3.78
N VAL A 67 7.35 -6.08 -4.14
CA VAL A 67 6.50 -5.14 -3.38
C VAL A 67 5.26 -4.84 -4.18
N ALA A 68 4.09 -4.94 -3.56
CA ALA A 68 2.81 -4.60 -4.17
C ALA A 68 1.94 -3.79 -3.20
N GLN A 69 1.17 -2.84 -3.74
CA GLN A 69 0.24 -2.06 -2.92
C GLN A 69 -1.09 -2.79 -2.72
N ILE A 70 -1.75 -2.50 -1.60
CA ILE A 70 -3.11 -2.99 -1.29
C ILE A 70 -4.07 -2.61 -2.41
N GLY A 71 -4.91 -3.56 -2.84
CA GLY A 71 -5.84 -3.41 -3.96
C GLY A 71 -5.18 -3.44 -5.34
N GLY A 72 -3.84 -3.44 -5.41
CA GLY A 72 -3.05 -3.54 -6.63
C GLY A 72 -2.90 -4.97 -7.15
N THR A 73 -1.92 -5.18 -8.01
CA THR A 73 -1.59 -6.48 -8.60
C THR A 73 -0.14 -6.83 -8.30
N ALA A 74 0.09 -7.93 -7.59
CA ALA A 74 1.42 -8.49 -7.41
C ALA A 74 1.76 -9.42 -8.56
N LYS A 75 2.99 -9.31 -9.10
CA LYS A 75 3.53 -10.21 -10.10
C LYS A 75 4.85 -10.80 -9.61
N LEU A 76 4.82 -12.06 -9.20
CA LEU A 76 5.99 -12.80 -8.75
C LEU A 76 6.59 -13.55 -9.94
N PRO A 77 7.78 -13.18 -10.40
CA PRO A 77 8.37 -13.83 -11.58
C PRO A 77 8.90 -15.22 -11.23
N CYS A 78 8.74 -16.18 -12.14
CA CYS A 78 9.44 -17.45 -12.11
C CYS A 78 9.91 -17.81 -13.52
N VAL A 79 11.08 -17.31 -13.87
CA VAL A 79 11.69 -17.55 -15.18
C VAL A 79 12.60 -18.77 -15.07
N VAL A 80 12.28 -19.80 -15.87
CA VAL A 80 13.04 -21.05 -15.87
C VAL A 80 13.77 -21.24 -17.20
N ARG A 81 14.91 -21.93 -17.17
CA ARG A 81 15.56 -22.38 -18.41
C ARG A 81 14.68 -23.41 -19.08
N LYS A 82 14.79 -23.51 -20.41
CA LYS A 82 14.10 -24.56 -21.15
C LYS A 82 14.47 -25.93 -20.61
N PHE A 83 13.48 -26.64 -20.06
CA PHE A 83 13.65 -28.00 -19.54
C PHE A 83 12.63 -28.93 -20.19
N ASN A 84 13.01 -30.20 -20.31
CA ASN A 84 12.14 -31.22 -20.89
C ASN A 84 11.31 -31.85 -19.78
N ASN A 85 9.98 -31.92 -19.97
CA ASN A 85 9.03 -32.67 -19.13
C ASN A 85 8.95 -32.28 -17.62
N GLY A 86 9.12 -31.02 -17.29
CA GLY A 86 8.86 -30.52 -15.91
C GLY A 86 7.56 -29.73 -15.80
N VAL A 87 6.99 -29.69 -14.62
CA VAL A 87 5.84 -28.85 -14.26
C VAL A 87 6.29 -27.81 -13.24
N VAL A 88 5.88 -26.57 -13.44
CA VAL A 88 6.12 -25.49 -12.48
C VAL A 88 4.91 -25.39 -11.56
N SER A 89 5.15 -25.30 -10.26
CA SER A 89 4.10 -25.16 -9.23
C SER A 89 4.40 -23.98 -8.32
N TRP A 90 3.37 -23.28 -7.89
CA TRP A 90 3.46 -22.25 -6.86
C TRP A 90 2.87 -22.75 -5.56
N ILE A 91 3.60 -22.51 -4.46
CA ILE A 91 3.26 -22.96 -3.12
C ILE A 91 3.41 -21.78 -2.17
N ARG A 92 2.41 -21.50 -1.34
CA ARG A 92 2.48 -20.53 -0.25
C ARG A 92 3.02 -21.21 1.00
N LYS A 93 4.05 -20.62 1.61
CA LYS A 93 4.80 -21.24 2.75
C LYS A 93 4.32 -20.78 4.12
N GLU A 94 3.58 -19.68 4.21
CA GLU A 94 3.08 -19.16 5.50
C GLU A 94 2.01 -20.06 6.14
N ASP A 95 1.34 -20.88 5.33
CA ASP A 95 0.33 -21.80 5.81
C ASP A 95 0.98 -23.04 6.46
N SER A 96 0.29 -23.64 7.42
CA SER A 96 0.70 -24.89 8.04
C SER A 96 -0.46 -25.90 8.00
N PRO A 97 -0.44 -26.84 7.05
CA PRO A 97 0.61 -27.16 6.07
C PRO A 97 0.67 -26.14 4.90
N PRO A 98 1.80 -26.05 4.20
CA PRO A 98 1.95 -25.19 3.02
C PRO A 98 0.88 -25.46 1.97
N THR A 99 0.32 -24.39 1.37
CA THR A 99 -0.78 -24.47 0.41
C THR A 99 -0.28 -24.43 -1.02
N ILE A 100 -0.65 -25.44 -1.83
CA ILE A 100 -0.41 -25.46 -3.27
C ILE A 100 -1.40 -24.51 -3.93
N LEU A 101 -0.88 -23.45 -4.57
CA LEU A 101 -1.70 -22.45 -5.26
C LEU A 101 -1.99 -22.87 -6.69
N THR A 102 -0.96 -23.31 -7.43
CA THR A 102 -1.07 -23.65 -8.85
C THR A 102 -0.17 -24.83 -9.21
N VAL A 103 -0.56 -25.57 -10.25
CA VAL A 103 0.27 -26.59 -10.92
C VAL A 103 0.18 -26.34 -12.42
N GLY A 104 1.31 -26.02 -13.06
CA GLY A 104 1.32 -25.48 -14.41
C GLY A 104 0.52 -24.18 -14.47
N VAL A 105 -0.44 -24.09 -15.35
CA VAL A 105 -1.37 -22.95 -15.49
C VAL A 105 -2.68 -23.15 -14.74
N THR A 106 -2.87 -24.28 -14.07
CA THR A 106 -4.10 -24.61 -13.35
C THR A 106 -4.02 -24.14 -11.91
N THR A 107 -5.02 -23.38 -11.46
CA THR A 107 -5.18 -22.94 -10.06
C THR A 107 -5.91 -24.02 -9.25
N TYR A 108 -5.39 -24.35 -8.07
CA TYR A 108 -5.92 -25.39 -7.17
C TYR A 108 -6.66 -24.83 -5.97
N ILE A 109 -6.55 -23.52 -5.71
CA ILE A 109 -7.28 -22.86 -4.63
C ILE A 109 -8.58 -22.23 -5.15
N ALA A 110 -9.56 -22.06 -4.27
CA ALA A 110 -10.86 -21.44 -4.61
C ALA A 110 -10.75 -19.91 -4.84
N ASP A 111 -9.67 -19.27 -4.40
CA ASP A 111 -9.47 -17.84 -4.54
C ASP A 111 -9.07 -17.49 -5.99
N GLN A 112 -10.00 -16.87 -6.73
CA GLN A 112 -9.84 -16.50 -8.14
C GLN A 112 -8.84 -15.35 -8.37
N ARG A 113 -8.32 -14.73 -7.32
CA ARG A 113 -7.31 -13.67 -7.43
C ARG A 113 -5.93 -14.19 -7.85
N PHE A 114 -5.68 -15.48 -7.62
CA PHE A 114 -4.42 -16.13 -7.95
C PHE A 114 -4.47 -16.72 -9.36
N LEU A 115 -3.57 -16.27 -10.21
CA LEU A 115 -3.50 -16.66 -11.62
C LEU A 115 -2.04 -16.96 -12.00
N VAL A 116 -1.83 -17.75 -13.05
CA VAL A 116 -0.50 -17.93 -13.66
C VAL A 116 -0.43 -17.19 -14.99
N GLU A 117 0.52 -16.27 -15.10
CA GLU A 117 0.89 -15.63 -16.36
C GLU A 117 2.03 -16.42 -17.01
N HIS A 118 1.71 -17.24 -18.02
CA HIS A 118 2.72 -18.04 -18.71
C HIS A 118 3.10 -17.42 -20.07
N ALA A 119 4.27 -16.81 -20.14
CA ALA A 119 4.85 -16.31 -21.38
C ALA A 119 5.84 -17.34 -21.96
N ARG A 120 5.39 -18.15 -22.92
CA ARG A 120 6.17 -19.26 -23.49
C ARG A 120 7.51 -18.84 -24.06
N HIS A 121 7.59 -17.68 -24.71
CA HIS A 121 8.84 -17.17 -25.33
C HIS A 121 9.86 -16.73 -24.29
N LEU A 122 9.41 -16.29 -23.10
CA LEU A 122 10.26 -15.89 -21.98
C LEU A 122 10.49 -17.01 -20.97
N GLN A 123 9.82 -18.15 -21.12
CA GLN A 123 9.80 -19.25 -20.14
C GLN A 123 9.46 -18.75 -18.72
N ASN A 124 8.61 -17.73 -18.64
CA ASN A 124 8.12 -17.18 -17.37
C ASN A 124 6.82 -17.86 -16.96
N TRP A 125 6.77 -18.31 -15.70
CA TRP A 125 5.62 -18.90 -15.04
C TRP A 125 5.23 -18.02 -13.84
N GLY A 126 4.97 -16.73 -14.12
CA GLY A 126 4.72 -15.75 -13.08
C GLY A 126 3.43 -16.03 -12.34
N LEU A 127 3.46 -15.96 -11.02
CA LEU A 127 2.27 -15.91 -10.18
C LEU A 127 1.75 -14.47 -10.17
N VAL A 128 0.48 -14.29 -10.51
CA VAL A 128 -0.22 -13.01 -10.48
C VAL A 128 -1.26 -13.06 -9.37
N ILE A 129 -1.21 -12.12 -8.44
CA ILE A 129 -2.20 -11.96 -7.37
C ILE A 129 -2.92 -10.64 -7.62
N GLN A 130 -4.19 -10.69 -7.97
CA GLN A 130 -5.02 -9.51 -8.21
C GLN A 130 -5.65 -9.01 -6.90
N HIS A 131 -5.92 -7.70 -6.80
CA HIS A 131 -6.56 -7.10 -5.63
C HIS A 131 -5.85 -7.52 -4.33
N VAL A 132 -4.54 -7.28 -4.29
CA VAL A 132 -3.65 -7.66 -3.18
C VAL A 132 -4.21 -7.20 -1.84
N ARG A 133 -4.19 -8.10 -0.85
CA ARG A 133 -4.62 -7.86 0.52
C ARG A 133 -3.41 -7.90 1.46
N PRO A 134 -3.51 -7.32 2.67
CA PRO A 134 -2.44 -7.43 3.67
C PRO A 134 -2.03 -8.87 3.96
N ASP A 135 -3.01 -9.78 4.00
CA ASP A 135 -2.81 -11.20 4.30
C ASP A 135 -2.10 -11.98 3.17
N ASP A 136 -1.95 -11.38 1.99
CA ASP A 136 -1.20 -12.00 0.90
C ASP A 136 0.33 -11.85 1.08
N ALA A 137 0.77 -11.00 2.01
CA ALA A 137 2.20 -10.90 2.35
C ALA A 137 2.75 -12.25 2.81
N GLY A 138 4.01 -12.53 2.47
CA GLY A 138 4.67 -13.76 2.93
C GLY A 138 5.57 -14.41 1.91
N LEU A 139 5.93 -15.66 2.17
CA LEU A 139 6.89 -16.42 1.39
C LEU A 139 6.20 -17.35 0.40
N TYR A 140 6.58 -17.24 -0.87
CA TYR A 140 6.09 -18.04 -1.97
C TYR A 140 7.24 -18.87 -2.57
N GLU A 141 6.96 -20.13 -2.87
CA GLU A 141 7.90 -21.05 -3.49
C GLU A 141 7.47 -21.31 -4.95
N CYS A 142 8.36 -21.02 -5.89
CA CYS A 142 8.27 -21.52 -7.27
C CYS A 142 9.06 -22.79 -7.39
N GLN A 143 8.40 -23.92 -7.59
CA GLN A 143 8.99 -25.26 -7.62
C GLN A 143 8.89 -25.85 -9.03
N VAL A 144 9.96 -26.50 -9.48
CA VAL A 144 10.01 -27.27 -10.74
C VAL A 144 10.15 -28.74 -10.42
N SER A 145 9.30 -29.59 -11.01
CA SER A 145 9.29 -31.04 -10.84
C SER A 145 10.45 -31.74 -11.56
N THR A 146 11.69 -31.28 -11.31
CA THR A 146 12.91 -31.95 -11.74
C THR A 146 13.26 -33.13 -10.82
N HIS A 147 14.23 -33.94 -11.17
CA HIS A 147 14.74 -34.98 -10.28
C HIS A 147 16.23 -34.75 -10.00
N PRO A 148 16.62 -34.33 -8.78
CA PRO A 148 15.76 -33.94 -7.64
C PRO A 148 14.95 -32.67 -7.93
N THR A 149 13.83 -32.48 -7.21
CA THR A 149 13.01 -31.28 -7.26
C THR A 149 13.81 -30.04 -6.87
N THR A 150 13.69 -28.98 -7.65
CA THR A 150 14.36 -27.70 -7.40
C THR A 150 13.36 -26.58 -7.24
N SER A 151 13.67 -25.61 -6.39
CA SER A 151 12.79 -24.47 -6.13
C SER A 151 13.57 -23.20 -5.85
N ILE A 152 12.88 -22.07 -5.98
CA ILE A 152 13.29 -20.74 -5.49
C ILE A 152 12.18 -20.16 -4.62
N PHE A 153 12.57 -19.26 -3.73
CA PHE A 153 11.67 -18.56 -2.83
C PHE A 153 11.60 -17.09 -3.19
N LEU A 154 10.38 -16.53 -3.13
CA LEU A 154 10.13 -15.13 -3.35
C LEU A 154 9.31 -14.60 -2.18
N GLU A 155 9.68 -13.42 -1.68
CA GLU A 155 8.97 -12.74 -0.62
C GLU A 155 8.04 -11.68 -1.23
N LEU A 156 6.74 -11.74 -0.91
CA LEU A 156 5.80 -10.67 -1.23
C LEU A 156 5.66 -9.74 -0.02
N LYS A 157 6.03 -8.47 -0.21
CA LYS A 157 5.77 -7.38 0.75
C LYS A 157 4.59 -6.57 0.29
N VAL A 158 3.61 -6.40 1.16
CA VAL A 158 2.44 -5.58 0.89
C VAL A 158 2.60 -4.21 1.54
N THR A 159 2.35 -3.17 0.78
CA THR A 159 2.43 -1.77 1.23
C THR A 159 1.11 -1.05 0.99
N GLU A 160 0.87 0.02 1.73
CA GLU A 160 -0.28 0.89 1.54
C GLU A 160 0.15 2.16 0.83
N ALA A 161 -0.47 2.45 -0.32
CA ALA A 161 -0.23 3.69 -1.03
C ALA A 161 -0.98 4.83 -0.34
N ILE A 162 -0.32 5.99 -0.18
CA ILE A 162 -0.85 7.16 0.53
C ILE A 162 -0.70 8.38 -0.36
N ALA A 163 -1.78 9.15 -0.51
CA ALA A 163 -1.74 10.46 -1.14
C ALA A 163 -1.17 11.50 -0.17
N GLU A 164 -0.50 12.51 -0.69
CA GLU A 164 0.00 13.66 0.04
C GLU A 164 -0.17 14.91 -0.81
N ILE A 165 -0.80 15.96 -0.27
CA ILE A 165 -0.91 17.25 -0.94
C ILE A 165 0.21 18.15 -0.44
N ILE A 166 1.00 18.69 -1.37
CA ILE A 166 2.11 19.59 -1.04
C ILE A 166 1.55 20.87 -0.43
N GLY A 167 2.04 21.22 0.76
CA GLY A 167 1.61 22.40 1.50
C GLY A 167 0.49 22.15 2.52
N SER A 168 -0.02 20.91 2.65
CA SER A 168 -0.98 20.58 3.71
C SER A 168 -0.37 20.79 5.11
N PRO A 169 -1.18 21.05 6.17
CA PRO A 169 -2.65 20.99 6.16
C PRO A 169 -3.37 22.25 5.66
N ASP A 170 -2.72 23.42 5.63
CA ASP A 170 -3.35 24.69 5.30
C ASP A 170 -2.56 25.46 4.24
N ILE A 171 -3.28 25.94 3.21
CA ILE A 171 -2.73 26.75 2.12
C ILE A 171 -3.46 28.10 2.12
N HIS A 172 -2.68 29.18 2.14
CA HIS A 172 -3.19 30.55 2.07
C HIS A 172 -2.82 31.18 0.73
N ILE A 173 -3.80 31.71 0.01
CA ILE A 173 -3.63 32.39 -1.27
C ILE A 173 -4.41 33.71 -1.29
N ARG A 174 -4.02 34.60 -2.21
CA ARG A 174 -4.74 35.86 -2.43
C ARG A 174 -5.89 35.66 -3.40
N ALA A 175 -6.98 36.38 -3.19
CA ALA A 175 -8.09 36.45 -4.15
C ALA A 175 -7.59 36.91 -5.53
N GLY A 176 -8.12 36.35 -6.61
CA GLY A 176 -7.71 36.58 -7.99
C GLY A 176 -6.44 35.82 -8.41
N SER A 177 -5.77 35.09 -7.51
CA SER A 177 -4.59 34.30 -7.86
C SER A 177 -4.94 32.89 -8.33
N LEU A 178 -3.98 32.22 -8.99
CA LEU A 178 -4.09 30.81 -9.37
C LEU A 178 -3.96 29.91 -8.14
N LEU A 179 -4.99 29.12 -7.83
CA LEU A 179 -4.87 28.01 -6.89
C LEU A 179 -4.28 26.81 -7.61
N ARG A 180 -3.15 26.28 -7.11
CA ARG A 180 -2.50 25.10 -7.63
C ARG A 180 -2.24 24.10 -6.51
N LEU A 181 -2.95 22.97 -6.52
CA LEU A 181 -2.78 21.88 -5.57
C LEU A 181 -2.06 20.72 -6.26
N VAL A 182 -1.04 20.19 -5.61
CA VAL A 182 -0.25 19.05 -6.12
C VAL A 182 -0.40 17.88 -5.17
N CYS A 183 -1.01 16.83 -5.65
CA CYS A 183 -1.18 15.56 -4.95
C CYS A 183 -0.13 14.57 -5.45
N THR A 184 0.66 14.00 -4.56
CA THR A 184 1.69 12.99 -4.86
C THR A 184 1.34 11.67 -4.17
N LEU A 185 1.73 10.55 -4.77
CA LEU A 185 1.52 9.21 -4.21
C LEU A 185 2.82 8.67 -3.62
N LYS A 186 2.78 8.33 -2.33
CA LYS A 186 3.86 7.66 -1.62
C LYS A 186 3.58 6.15 -1.56
N HIS A 187 4.63 5.34 -1.62
CA HIS A 187 4.57 3.88 -1.57
C HIS A 187 3.68 3.22 -2.64
N SER A 188 3.34 3.97 -3.69
CA SER A 188 2.59 3.42 -4.82
C SER A 188 3.49 2.54 -5.68
N THR A 189 3.01 1.34 -6.03
CA THR A 189 3.72 0.38 -6.91
C THR A 189 3.13 0.34 -8.31
N GLU A 190 1.97 0.92 -8.52
CA GLU A 190 1.32 1.06 -9.83
C GLU A 190 0.62 2.43 -9.93
N PRO A 191 0.46 2.99 -11.14
CA PRO A 191 -0.26 4.23 -11.30
C PRO A 191 -1.73 4.08 -10.93
N PRO A 192 -2.37 5.12 -10.36
CA PRO A 192 -3.80 5.10 -10.08
C PRO A 192 -4.59 5.07 -11.38
N SER A 193 -5.71 4.33 -11.39
CA SER A 193 -6.63 4.29 -12.54
C SER A 193 -7.38 5.62 -12.72
N TYR A 194 -7.58 6.35 -11.63
CA TYR A 194 -8.17 7.69 -11.60
C TYR A 194 -7.70 8.44 -10.35
N VAL A 195 -7.77 9.78 -10.42
CA VAL A 195 -7.65 10.67 -9.27
C VAL A 195 -8.82 11.65 -9.32
N PHE A 196 -9.67 11.60 -8.30
CA PHE A 196 -10.76 12.55 -8.14
C PHE A 196 -10.37 13.65 -7.15
N TRP A 197 -10.74 14.88 -7.49
CA TRP A 197 -10.62 16.01 -6.61
C TRP A 197 -12.01 16.43 -6.13
N TYR A 198 -12.11 16.64 -4.85
CA TYR A 198 -13.31 17.14 -4.19
C TYR A 198 -13.04 18.48 -3.55
N HIS A 199 -13.99 19.38 -3.64
CA HIS A 199 -14.10 20.58 -2.82
C HIS A 199 -15.28 20.34 -1.87
N GLU A 200 -15.01 20.33 -0.58
CA GLU A 200 -15.93 19.81 0.44
C GLU A 200 -16.36 18.37 0.10
N GLN A 201 -17.59 18.13 -0.27
CA GLN A 201 -18.12 16.80 -0.64
C GLN A 201 -18.45 16.68 -2.12
N ARG A 202 -18.20 17.73 -2.94
CA ARG A 202 -18.53 17.77 -4.34
C ARG A 202 -17.29 17.53 -5.22
N MET A 203 -17.39 16.60 -6.15
CA MET A 203 -16.33 16.37 -7.14
C MET A 203 -16.23 17.55 -8.11
N ILE A 204 -15.01 18.04 -8.34
CA ILE A 204 -14.74 19.26 -9.11
C ILE A 204 -13.87 19.03 -10.37
N ASN A 205 -13.54 17.80 -10.71
CA ASN A 205 -12.65 17.52 -11.84
C ASN A 205 -13.08 18.11 -13.18
N HIS A 206 -14.37 18.37 -13.35
CA HIS A 206 -14.98 18.84 -14.60
C HIS A 206 -15.66 20.20 -14.46
N ASP A 207 -15.40 20.93 -13.39
CA ASP A 207 -15.97 22.25 -13.15
C ASP A 207 -15.36 23.29 -14.07
N THR A 208 -16.14 24.30 -14.40
CA THR A 208 -15.67 25.44 -15.20
C THR A 208 -14.55 26.16 -14.43
N GLY A 209 -13.44 26.46 -15.10
CA GLY A 209 -12.28 27.11 -14.50
C GLY A 209 -11.33 26.15 -13.76
N VAL A 210 -11.71 24.89 -13.58
CA VAL A 210 -10.85 23.86 -12.99
C VAL A 210 -10.16 23.05 -14.08
N SER A 211 -8.87 22.85 -13.94
CA SER A 211 -8.05 21.98 -14.79
C SER A 211 -7.36 20.93 -13.92
N VAL A 212 -7.52 19.66 -14.28
CA VAL A 212 -6.85 18.55 -13.59
C VAL A 212 -5.95 17.81 -14.56
N THR A 213 -4.67 17.71 -14.22
CA THR A 213 -3.69 16.89 -14.94
C THR A 213 -3.19 15.78 -14.04
N ALA A 214 -2.99 14.59 -14.60
CA ALA A 214 -2.49 13.44 -13.86
C ALA A 214 -1.28 12.80 -14.56
N ASP A 215 -0.33 12.36 -13.77
CA ASP A 215 0.82 11.57 -14.16
C ASP A 215 0.82 10.24 -13.38
N LYS A 216 1.83 9.39 -13.60
CA LYS A 216 1.93 8.06 -12.96
C LYS A 216 1.89 8.09 -11.43
N SER A 217 2.41 9.14 -10.80
CA SER A 217 2.54 9.24 -9.34
C SER A 217 2.05 10.57 -8.78
N SER A 218 1.43 11.42 -9.59
CA SER A 218 0.94 12.73 -9.15
C SER A 218 -0.30 13.18 -9.91
N SER A 219 -1.08 14.05 -9.27
CA SER A 219 -2.18 14.79 -9.89
C SER A 219 -2.12 16.24 -9.48
N VAL A 220 -2.35 17.14 -10.43
CA VAL A 220 -2.33 18.58 -10.20
C VAL A 220 -3.68 19.16 -10.55
N LEU A 221 -4.30 19.79 -9.55
CA LEU A 221 -5.50 20.63 -9.73
C LEU A 221 -5.07 22.09 -9.86
N GLN A 222 -5.59 22.76 -10.84
CA GLN A 222 -5.44 24.21 -11.03
C GLN A 222 -6.81 24.87 -11.20
N LEU A 223 -7.02 25.95 -10.47
CA LEU A 223 -8.22 26.77 -10.56
C LEU A 223 -7.77 28.21 -10.79
N GLN A 224 -8.23 28.79 -11.91
CA GLN A 224 -7.95 30.16 -12.27
C GLN A 224 -8.79 31.12 -11.41
N GLU A 225 -8.19 32.25 -11.02
CA GLU A 225 -8.90 33.34 -10.35
C GLU A 225 -9.67 32.90 -9.09
N ALA A 226 -8.94 32.35 -8.09
CA ALA A 226 -9.55 31.92 -6.84
C ALA A 226 -10.19 33.08 -6.10
N ASP A 227 -11.39 32.88 -5.60
CA ASP A 227 -12.14 33.81 -4.76
C ASP A 227 -12.58 33.16 -3.43
N THR A 228 -13.27 33.90 -2.58
CA THR A 228 -13.71 33.43 -1.26
C THR A 228 -14.67 32.26 -1.31
N SER A 229 -15.35 31.98 -2.43
CA SER A 229 -16.21 30.80 -2.59
C SER A 229 -15.38 29.51 -2.72
N HIS A 230 -14.07 29.63 -3.00
CA HIS A 230 -13.12 28.53 -3.10
C HIS A 230 -12.41 28.22 -1.78
N ASN A 231 -12.80 28.88 -0.67
CA ASN A 231 -12.38 28.49 0.68
C ASN A 231 -12.92 27.11 1.03
N GLY A 232 -12.15 26.34 1.80
CA GLY A 232 -12.63 25.09 2.35
C GLY A 232 -11.68 23.92 2.13
N ASN A 233 -12.20 22.72 2.38
CA ASN A 233 -11.44 21.50 2.33
C ASN A 233 -11.37 20.93 0.91
N TYR A 234 -10.16 20.67 0.45
CA TYR A 234 -9.91 19.96 -0.82
C TYR A 234 -9.37 18.58 -0.53
N THR A 235 -9.93 17.59 -1.22
CA THR A 235 -9.54 16.18 -1.09
C THR A 235 -8.99 15.68 -2.42
N CYS A 236 -7.79 15.12 -2.39
CA CYS A 236 -7.24 14.30 -3.46
C CYS A 236 -7.57 12.84 -3.17
N TYR A 237 -8.37 12.20 -4.03
CA TYR A 237 -8.87 10.84 -3.89
C TYR A 237 -8.39 9.96 -5.04
N PRO A 238 -7.19 9.37 -4.96
CA PRO A 238 -6.69 8.42 -5.96
C PRO A 238 -7.28 7.03 -5.76
N SER A 239 -7.37 6.26 -6.84
CA SER A 239 -7.73 4.84 -6.74
C SER A 239 -6.63 4.05 -6.03
N LYS A 240 -7.01 3.11 -5.15
CA LYS A 240 -6.12 2.19 -4.45
C LYS A 240 -5.05 2.88 -3.57
N ALA A 241 -5.37 4.06 -3.03
CA ALA A 241 -4.51 4.77 -2.09
C ALA A 241 -5.34 5.51 -1.05
N ILE A 242 -4.76 5.78 0.11
CA ILE A 242 -5.37 6.61 1.14
C ILE A 242 -5.45 8.05 0.63
N PRO A 243 -6.62 8.72 0.70
CA PRO A 243 -6.79 10.10 0.23
C PRO A 243 -6.05 11.11 1.12
N ALA A 244 -5.74 12.28 0.53
CA ALA A 244 -5.16 13.42 1.23
C ALA A 244 -6.12 14.61 1.26
N TYR A 245 -5.96 15.44 2.27
CA TYR A 245 -6.80 16.61 2.53
C TYR A 245 -5.95 17.85 2.73
N VAL A 246 -6.48 19.02 2.30
CA VAL A 246 -5.87 20.32 2.54
C VAL A 246 -6.96 21.37 2.69
N ASN A 247 -6.83 22.29 3.65
CA ASN A 247 -7.70 23.46 3.76
C ASN A 247 -7.12 24.62 2.98
N VAL A 248 -7.90 25.24 2.14
CA VAL A 248 -7.53 26.41 1.35
C VAL A 248 -8.22 27.65 1.93
N HIS A 249 -7.43 28.69 2.16
CA HIS A 249 -7.87 29.99 2.66
C HIS A 249 -7.55 31.07 1.64
N VAL A 250 -8.59 31.64 1.02
CA VAL A 250 -8.45 32.74 0.05
C VAL A 250 -8.63 34.06 0.79
N LEU A 251 -7.56 34.85 0.84
CA LEU A 251 -7.51 36.13 1.55
C LEU A 251 -7.88 37.26 0.60
N ASN A 252 -8.82 38.13 1.00
CA ASN A 252 -9.12 39.35 0.27
C ASN A 252 -7.99 40.37 0.43
N SER A 253 -7.66 41.07 -0.62
CA SER A 253 -6.65 42.13 -0.62
C SER A 253 -6.96 43.32 0.32
N THR A 254 -8.20 43.40 0.81
CA THR A 254 -8.64 44.47 1.73
C THR A 254 -8.27 44.23 3.19
N GLU A 255 -7.84 43.01 3.57
CA GLU A 255 -7.47 42.71 4.95
C GLU A 255 -5.97 43.00 5.26
N GLU A 256 -5.13 43.20 4.23
CA GLU A 256 -3.71 43.51 4.42
C GLU A 256 -3.39 45.01 4.68
N GLU A 257 -4.37 45.94 4.57
CA GLU A 257 -4.07 47.38 4.67
C GLU A 257 -3.99 47.93 6.09
N ASN A 258 -4.08 47.12 7.15
CA ASN A 258 -3.90 47.61 8.51
C ASN A 258 -2.88 46.83 9.35
N PRO A 259 -1.58 46.90 9.03
CA PRO A 259 -0.53 46.39 9.94
C PRO A 259 -0.47 47.18 11.25
N ALA A 260 -1.11 48.37 11.31
CA ALA A 260 -1.19 49.20 12.52
C ALA A 260 -2.19 48.68 13.59
N ALA A 261 -3.19 47.88 13.20
CA ALA A 261 -4.14 47.32 14.16
C ALA A 261 -3.56 46.21 15.04
N MET A 262 -2.56 45.49 14.56
CA MET A 262 -1.88 44.44 15.34
C MET A 262 -0.88 45.02 16.40
N LEU A 263 -0.42 46.25 16.21
CA LEU A 263 0.49 46.87 17.17
C LEU A 263 -0.24 47.49 18.36
N HIS A 264 -1.55 47.74 18.30
CA HIS A 264 -2.31 48.28 19.42
C HIS A 264 -2.81 47.25 20.42
N ALA A 265 -2.91 45.98 20.10
CA ALA A 265 -3.34 44.94 21.01
C ALA A 265 -2.29 44.53 22.07
N ASN A 266 -0.99 44.75 21.79
CA ASN A 266 0.09 44.37 22.72
C ASN A 266 0.66 45.52 23.55
N SER A 267 0.13 46.77 23.44
CA SER A 267 0.66 47.91 24.16
C SER A 267 -0.06 48.22 25.48
N SER A 268 -1.20 47.60 25.77
CA SER A 268 -1.98 47.87 26.98
C SER A 268 -1.60 47.03 28.21
N ASP A 269 -0.97 45.87 28.02
CA ASP A 269 -0.66 44.96 29.13
C ASP A 269 0.71 45.18 29.78
N VAL A 270 1.64 45.83 29.10
CA VAL A 270 2.97 46.13 29.69
C VAL A 270 2.96 47.34 30.60
N SER A 271 2.05 48.30 30.38
CA SER A 271 1.94 49.52 31.22
C SER A 271 1.37 49.25 32.61
N THR A 272 0.42 48.33 32.75
CA THR A 272 -0.19 47.98 34.06
C THR A 272 0.75 47.15 34.92
N ALA A 273 1.60 46.30 34.36
CA ALA A 273 2.55 45.50 35.13
C ALA A 273 3.69 46.34 35.73
N LEU A 274 4.13 47.39 35.03
CA LEU A 274 5.15 48.30 35.55
C LEU A 274 4.61 49.20 36.69
N PHE A 275 3.34 49.68 36.64
CA PHE A 275 2.74 50.47 37.71
C PHE A 275 2.48 49.64 38.99
N MET A 276 2.12 48.37 38.87
CA MET A 276 1.89 47.49 40.03
C MET A 276 3.24 47.13 40.72
N SER A 277 4.31 46.96 39.97
CA SER A 277 5.66 46.68 40.51
C SER A 277 6.23 47.87 41.27
N THR A 278 6.06 49.12 40.80
CA THR A 278 6.55 50.33 41.49
C THR A 278 5.72 50.66 42.75
N LEU A 279 4.39 50.40 42.75
CA LEU A 279 3.57 50.59 43.95
C LEU A 279 3.94 49.57 45.03
N LEU A 280 4.24 48.31 44.66
CA LEU A 280 4.60 47.28 45.65
C LEU A 280 5.96 47.56 46.29
N THR A 281 6.92 48.09 45.55
CA THR A 281 8.25 48.50 46.11
C THR A 281 8.15 49.74 46.97
N LEU A 282 7.27 50.70 46.66
CA LEU A 282 7.00 51.86 47.53
C LEU A 282 6.33 51.44 48.86
N PHE A 283 5.38 50.53 48.81
CA PHE A 283 4.69 50.02 49.99
C PHE A 283 5.62 49.26 50.93
N LEU A 284 6.53 48.43 50.39
CA LEU A 284 7.54 47.69 51.16
C LEU A 284 8.55 48.65 51.83
N ASN A 285 8.95 49.75 51.17
CA ASN A 285 9.84 50.73 51.75
C ASN A 285 9.20 51.57 52.85
N ILE A 286 7.88 51.91 52.79
CA ILE A 286 7.15 52.59 53.79
C ILE A 286 6.96 51.69 55.03
N MET A 287 6.69 50.42 54.87
CA MET A 287 6.58 49.49 55.99
C MET A 287 7.91 49.30 56.73
N MET A 288 9.05 49.28 56.03
CA MET A 288 10.36 49.25 56.69
C MET A 288 10.75 50.52 57.41
N MET A 289 10.14 51.65 57.10
CA MET A 289 10.37 52.93 57.85
C MET A 289 9.45 53.06 59.08
N LEU A 290 8.38 52.32 59.24
CA LEU A 290 7.51 52.35 60.38
C LEU A 290 7.86 51.34 61.50
N ASP A 291 8.83 50.47 61.27
CA ASP A 291 9.38 49.47 62.17
C ASP A 291 10.74 49.88 62.81
N ARG A 292 11.06 51.19 62.82
CA ARG A 292 12.24 51.71 63.50
C ARG A 292 11.89 52.70 64.56
#